data_fb5d1ade7ac0337e2a2a446823da3205
#
_entry.id   fb5d1ade7ac0337e2a2a446823da3205
#
_cell.length_a   1.000
_cell.length_b   1.000
_cell.length_c   1.000
_cell.angle_alpha   90.00
_cell.angle_beta   90.00
_cell.angle_gamma   90.00
#
_symmetry.space_group_name_H-M   'P 1'
#
loop_
_entity.id
_entity.type
_entity.pdbx_description
1 polymer ?
#
loop_
_entity_poly.entity_id
_entity_poly.type
_entity_poly.pdbx_seq_one_letter_code
_entity_poly.pdbx_strand_id
1 'polypeptide(L)'
;LMDNIGNTFSAKTITDFLKNQGRKLSAETVYNYLRALESAFLIHKAVRFDIKGKRILETQEKYYLSDLGLRHAVIGYRDNDIAGVLENIVYLELLRRGWTVHIGKQDVAEVDFVANRTDERLYIQVCYVLTPENTEREFDPLEGNSDNDDKLVLTTDTLPRTIRDILRTHPTGSFSFEPSVYWRLH
;
A
#
# COMPACT_ATOMS: atom_id res chain seq x y z
N LEU A 1 -13.62 3.03 8.33
CA LEU A 1 -12.91 2.18 7.38
C LEU A 1 -12.66 2.90 6.06
N MET A 2 -13.71 3.29 5.34
CA MET A 2 -13.61 3.95 4.03
C MET A 2 -12.84 5.28 4.05
N ASP A 3 -12.80 5.95 5.18
CA ASP A 3 -12.05 7.19 5.42
C ASP A 3 -10.57 6.93 5.73
N ASN A 4 -10.19 5.69 6.03
CA ASN A 4 -8.85 5.26 6.46
C ASN A 4 -8.22 4.24 5.50
N ILE A 5 -8.52 4.33 4.21
CA ILE A 5 -7.88 3.49 3.19
C ILE A 5 -6.37 3.78 3.18
N GLY A 6 -5.57 2.72 3.10
CA GLY A 6 -4.12 2.84 3.10
C GLY A 6 -3.49 3.16 4.46
N ASN A 7 -4.29 3.44 5.49
CA ASN A 7 -3.77 3.69 6.83
C ASN A 7 -3.81 2.42 7.70
N THR A 8 -2.86 2.34 8.62
CA THR A 8 -2.82 1.28 9.63
C THR A 8 -4.09 1.28 10.47
N PHE A 9 -4.66 0.11 10.62
CA PHE A 9 -5.93 -0.09 11.28
C PHE A 9 -5.77 -0.91 12.56
N SER A 10 -6.49 -0.54 13.62
CA SER A 10 -6.67 -1.40 14.77
C SER A 10 -8.11 -1.38 15.25
N ALA A 11 -8.64 -2.56 15.61
CA ALA A 11 -9.98 -2.64 16.19
C ALA A 11 -10.11 -1.79 17.47
N LYS A 12 -9.01 -1.64 18.21
CA LYS A 12 -8.95 -0.77 19.39
C LYS A 12 -9.24 0.69 19.03
N THR A 13 -8.58 1.23 18.00
CA THR A 13 -8.80 2.62 17.56
C THR A 13 -10.26 2.85 17.19
N ILE A 14 -10.91 1.89 16.53
CA ILE A 14 -12.35 2.00 16.19
C ILE A 14 -13.22 1.94 17.45
N THR A 15 -12.95 1.01 18.35
CA THR A 15 -13.76 0.89 19.58
C THR A 15 -13.64 2.14 20.43
N ASP A 16 -12.46 2.74 20.54
CA ASP A 16 -12.23 3.98 21.27
C ASP A 16 -12.95 5.16 20.59
N PHE A 17 -12.91 5.25 19.27
CA PHE A 17 -13.64 6.25 18.51
C PHE A 17 -15.16 6.13 18.70
N LEU A 18 -15.72 4.92 18.59
CA LEU A 18 -17.15 4.68 18.78
C LEU A 18 -17.60 4.93 20.21
N LYS A 19 -16.75 4.60 21.19
CA LYS A 19 -17.02 4.88 22.60
C LYS A 19 -17.14 6.38 22.86
N ASN A 20 -16.28 7.18 22.22
CA ASN A 20 -16.34 8.65 22.32
C ASN A 20 -17.63 9.23 21.70
N GLN A 21 -18.26 8.49 20.78
CA GLN A 21 -19.57 8.83 20.19
C GLN A 21 -20.76 8.22 20.96
N GLY A 22 -20.52 7.68 22.15
CA GLY A 22 -21.57 7.05 22.97
C GLY A 22 -21.99 5.65 22.52
N ARG A 23 -21.29 5.06 21.54
CA ARG A 23 -21.54 3.71 21.03
C ARG A 23 -20.52 2.73 21.60
N LYS A 24 -21.00 1.71 22.32
CA LYS A 24 -20.12 0.68 22.89
C LYS A 24 -20.12 -0.55 21.98
N LEU A 25 -18.99 -0.79 21.32
CA LEU A 25 -18.72 -2.04 20.60
C LEU A 25 -17.46 -2.68 21.17
N SER A 26 -17.44 -4.00 21.24
CA SER A 26 -16.21 -4.75 21.58
C SER A 26 -15.28 -4.83 20.38
N ALA A 27 -13.98 -4.99 20.60
CA ALA A 27 -13.00 -5.23 19.53
C ALA A 27 -13.37 -6.49 18.73
N GLU A 28 -13.88 -7.51 19.38
CA GLU A 28 -14.35 -8.74 18.74
C GLU A 28 -15.49 -8.47 17.75
N THR A 29 -16.45 -7.63 18.13
CA THR A 29 -17.56 -7.23 17.24
C THR A 29 -17.02 -6.49 16.01
N VAL A 30 -16.05 -5.60 16.18
CA VAL A 30 -15.40 -4.91 15.06
C VAL A 30 -14.73 -5.90 14.12
N TYR A 31 -13.94 -6.85 14.65
CA TYR A 31 -13.31 -7.89 13.83
C TYR A 31 -14.34 -8.79 13.13
N ASN A 32 -15.49 -9.08 13.74
CA ASN A 32 -16.55 -9.85 13.10
C ASN A 32 -17.12 -9.10 11.89
N TYR A 33 -17.34 -7.78 12.00
CA TYR A 33 -17.76 -6.96 10.87
C TYR A 33 -16.70 -6.92 9.75
N LEU A 34 -15.43 -6.76 10.10
CA LEU A 34 -14.35 -6.78 9.10
C LEU A 34 -14.29 -8.10 8.35
N ARG A 35 -14.38 -9.24 9.07
CA ARG A 35 -14.44 -10.57 8.45
C ARG A 35 -15.65 -10.74 7.53
N ALA A 36 -16.82 -10.22 7.93
CA ALA A 36 -18.00 -10.25 7.08
C ALA A 36 -17.84 -9.44 5.80
N LEU A 37 -17.24 -8.24 5.89
CA LEU A 37 -16.94 -7.40 4.73
C LEU A 37 -15.89 -8.03 3.81
N GLU A 38 -14.87 -8.66 4.37
CA GLU A 38 -13.84 -9.41 3.63
C GLU A 38 -14.46 -10.63 2.92
N SER A 39 -15.29 -11.40 3.62
CA SER A 39 -16.01 -12.55 3.04
C SER A 39 -17.01 -12.14 1.94
N ALA A 40 -17.54 -10.93 2.01
CA ALA A 40 -18.38 -10.34 0.97
C ALA A 40 -17.58 -9.70 -0.17
N PHE A 41 -16.26 -9.80 -0.16
CA PHE A 41 -15.36 -9.17 -1.13
C PHE A 41 -15.54 -7.65 -1.25
N LEU A 42 -15.98 -6.98 -0.19
CA LEU A 42 -16.08 -5.52 -0.15
C LEU A 42 -14.75 -4.86 0.24
N ILE A 43 -13.94 -5.60 1.00
CA ILE A 43 -12.61 -5.17 1.42
C ILE A 43 -11.60 -6.32 1.26
N HIS A 44 -10.35 -5.94 1.16
CA HIS A 44 -9.20 -6.83 1.22
C HIS A 44 -8.33 -6.48 2.43
N LYS A 45 -7.90 -7.49 3.16
CA LYS A 45 -6.97 -7.35 4.26
C LYS A 45 -5.54 -7.55 3.76
N ALA A 46 -4.67 -6.58 4.01
CA ALA A 46 -3.23 -6.68 3.80
C ALA A 46 -2.50 -6.76 5.14
N VAL A 47 -1.83 -7.88 5.38
CA VAL A 47 -1.03 -8.10 6.58
C VAL A 47 0.37 -7.52 6.41
N ARG A 48 1.05 -7.23 7.52
CA ARG A 48 2.42 -6.74 7.49
C ARG A 48 3.45 -7.85 7.30
N PHE A 49 4.51 -7.52 6.60
CA PHE A 49 5.69 -8.35 6.42
C PHE A 49 6.92 -7.61 6.97
N ASP A 50 7.56 -8.22 7.95
CA ASP A 50 8.84 -7.75 8.49
C ASP A 50 9.94 -8.07 7.48
N ILE A 51 10.45 -7.06 6.80
CA ILE A 51 11.43 -7.21 5.72
C ILE A 51 12.74 -7.81 6.25
N LYS A 52 13.22 -7.35 7.42
CA LYS A 52 14.43 -7.86 8.05
C LYS A 52 14.25 -9.25 8.66
N GLY A 53 13.15 -9.44 9.38
CA GLY A 53 12.84 -10.72 10.03
C GLY A 53 12.27 -11.76 9.09
N LYS A 54 11.97 -11.41 7.82
CA LYS A 54 11.37 -12.27 6.77
C LYS A 54 10.16 -13.07 7.26
N ARG A 55 9.28 -12.41 8.01
CA ARG A 55 8.09 -13.02 8.62
C ARG A 55 6.85 -12.14 8.52
N ILE A 56 5.69 -12.79 8.48
CA ILE A 56 4.39 -12.10 8.54
C ILE A 56 4.12 -11.64 9.98
N LEU A 57 3.61 -10.42 10.13
CA LEU A 57 3.16 -9.85 11.39
C LEU A 57 1.64 -9.79 11.39
N GLU A 58 1.00 -10.35 12.42
CA GLU A 58 -0.46 -10.39 12.56
C GLU A 58 -1.05 -9.11 13.21
N THR A 59 -0.28 -8.05 13.29
CA THR A 59 -0.69 -6.80 13.92
C THR A 59 -0.57 -5.63 12.97
N GLN A 60 -1.46 -4.64 13.14
CA GLN A 60 -1.43 -3.40 12.37
C GLN A 60 -1.64 -3.63 10.86
N GLU A 61 -2.61 -4.44 10.52
CA GLU A 61 -3.05 -4.64 9.13
C GLU A 61 -3.59 -3.36 8.51
N LYS A 62 -3.56 -3.29 7.17
CA LYS A 62 -4.28 -2.30 6.37
C LYS A 62 -5.46 -2.96 5.67
N TYR A 63 -6.47 -2.16 5.33
CA TYR A 63 -7.62 -2.61 4.57
C TYR A 63 -7.78 -1.75 3.31
N TYR A 64 -8.02 -2.42 2.19
CA TYR A 64 -8.26 -1.81 0.89
C TYR A 64 -9.67 -2.15 0.42
N LEU A 65 -10.32 -1.24 -0.28
CA LEU A 65 -11.65 -1.45 -0.83
C LEU A 65 -11.55 -2.15 -2.19
N SER A 66 -12.47 -3.06 -2.46
CA SER A 66 -12.59 -3.71 -3.77
C SER A 66 -13.13 -2.76 -4.84
N ASP A 67 -13.89 -1.74 -4.43
CA ASP A 67 -14.52 -0.77 -5.32
C ASP A 67 -14.44 0.64 -4.71
N LEU A 68 -13.69 1.52 -5.39
CA LEU A 68 -13.58 2.93 -5.01
C LEU A 68 -14.86 3.73 -5.31
N GLY A 69 -15.69 3.27 -6.26
CA GLY A 69 -17.00 3.86 -6.52
C GLY A 69 -17.91 3.75 -5.30
N LEU A 70 -17.87 2.60 -4.61
CA LEU A 70 -18.59 2.42 -3.34
C LEU A 70 -18.11 3.42 -2.27
N ARG A 71 -16.80 3.67 -2.19
CA ARG A 71 -16.23 4.68 -1.29
C ARG A 71 -16.81 6.05 -1.59
N HIS A 72 -16.74 6.48 -2.85
CA HIS A 72 -17.25 7.80 -3.26
C HIS A 72 -18.75 7.95 -3.05
N ALA A 73 -19.53 6.87 -3.23
CA ALA A 73 -20.96 6.87 -2.97
C ALA A 73 -21.30 7.07 -1.48
N VAL A 74 -20.46 6.56 -0.56
CA VAL A 74 -20.72 6.61 0.89
C VAL A 74 -20.18 7.87 1.55
N ILE A 75 -18.94 8.28 1.23
CA ILE A 75 -18.26 9.40 1.92
C ILE A 75 -17.98 10.61 1.03
N GLY A 76 -18.34 10.54 -0.26
CA GLY A 76 -18.07 11.59 -1.25
C GLY A 76 -16.61 11.59 -1.72
N TYR A 77 -16.36 12.43 -2.72
CA TYR A 77 -15.00 12.67 -3.22
C TYR A 77 -14.30 13.75 -2.38
N ARG A 78 -13.02 13.54 -2.08
CA ARG A 78 -12.17 14.48 -1.33
C ARG A 78 -10.78 14.50 -1.95
N ASP A 79 -10.31 15.68 -2.32
CA ASP A 79 -8.99 15.86 -2.96
C ASP A 79 -7.82 15.42 -2.06
N ASN A 80 -7.96 15.56 -0.74
CA ASN A 80 -6.92 15.21 0.23
C ASN A 80 -6.68 13.70 0.37
N ASP A 81 -7.56 12.86 -0.19
CA ASP A 81 -7.50 11.40 -0.05
C ASP A 81 -6.81 10.71 -1.23
N ILE A 82 -6.30 11.49 -2.19
CA ILE A 82 -5.81 10.97 -3.47
C ILE A 82 -4.65 9.97 -3.29
N ALA A 83 -3.79 10.17 -2.31
CA ALA A 83 -2.68 9.27 -2.03
C ALA A 83 -3.17 7.87 -1.61
N GLY A 84 -4.11 7.79 -0.66
CA GLY A 84 -4.70 6.53 -0.23
C GLY A 84 -5.54 5.86 -1.33
N VAL A 85 -6.20 6.65 -2.18
CA VAL A 85 -6.93 6.14 -3.36
C VAL A 85 -5.96 5.52 -4.36
N LEU A 86 -4.84 6.18 -4.64
CA LEU A 86 -3.81 5.66 -5.54
C LEU A 86 -3.18 4.37 -4.99
N GLU A 87 -2.85 4.35 -3.71
CA GLU A 87 -2.35 3.15 -3.03
C GLU A 87 -3.35 1.99 -3.16
N ASN A 88 -4.66 2.25 -2.97
CA ASN A 88 -5.70 1.25 -3.15
C ASN A 88 -5.78 0.72 -4.60
N ILE A 89 -5.65 1.58 -5.60
CA ILE A 89 -5.62 1.19 -7.02
C ILE A 89 -4.45 0.26 -7.29
N VAL A 90 -3.25 0.63 -6.82
CA VAL A 90 -2.04 -0.18 -6.98
C VAL A 90 -2.21 -1.55 -6.31
N TYR A 91 -2.75 -1.57 -5.09
CA TYR A 91 -3.03 -2.82 -4.38
C TYR A 91 -3.93 -3.76 -5.18
N LEU A 92 -5.07 -3.26 -5.68
CA LEU A 92 -6.02 -4.06 -6.47
C LEU A 92 -5.40 -4.57 -7.76
N GLU A 93 -4.59 -3.76 -8.40
CA GLU A 93 -3.95 -4.16 -9.65
C GLU A 93 -2.85 -5.22 -9.42
N LEU A 94 -2.12 -5.14 -8.34
CA LEU A 94 -1.18 -6.19 -7.95
C LEU A 94 -1.91 -7.51 -7.72
N LEU A 95 -3.05 -7.50 -7.00
CA LEU A 95 -3.89 -8.68 -6.83
C LEU A 95 -4.40 -9.22 -8.17
N ARG A 96 -4.88 -8.33 -9.06
CA ARG A 96 -5.37 -8.71 -10.40
C ARG A 96 -4.29 -9.41 -11.24
N ARG A 97 -3.02 -9.01 -11.05
CA ARG A 97 -1.86 -9.64 -11.70
C ARG A 97 -1.37 -10.92 -11.02
N GLY A 98 -2.05 -11.37 -9.98
CA GLY A 98 -1.72 -12.61 -9.27
C GLY A 98 -0.60 -12.48 -8.24
N TRP A 99 -0.28 -11.26 -7.79
CA TRP A 99 0.66 -11.04 -6.71
C TRP A 99 0.01 -11.28 -5.35
N THR A 100 0.76 -11.88 -4.44
CA THR A 100 0.43 -11.88 -3.01
C THR A 100 1.05 -10.63 -2.40
N VAL A 101 0.22 -9.75 -1.83
CA VAL A 101 0.62 -8.41 -1.43
C VAL A 101 0.60 -8.27 0.10
N HIS A 102 1.68 -7.74 0.65
CA HIS A 102 1.85 -7.42 2.06
C HIS A 102 2.28 -5.96 2.22
N ILE A 103 2.11 -5.41 3.43
CA ILE A 103 2.66 -4.11 3.80
C ILE A 103 4.07 -4.32 4.34
N GLY A 104 5.07 -3.68 3.77
CA GLY A 104 6.44 -3.83 4.21
C GLY A 104 6.70 -3.06 5.51
N LYS A 105 7.33 -3.72 6.49
CA LYS A 105 7.87 -3.08 7.69
C LYS A 105 9.38 -3.24 7.73
N GLN A 106 10.08 -2.11 7.82
CA GLN A 106 11.53 -2.07 7.95
C GLN A 106 11.91 -1.16 9.11
N ASP A 107 12.20 -1.73 10.28
CA ASP A 107 12.42 -0.98 11.52
C ASP A 107 11.24 -0.04 11.84
N VAL A 108 11.47 1.27 11.71
CA VAL A 108 10.46 2.32 11.91
C VAL A 108 9.81 2.77 10.59
N ALA A 109 10.42 2.44 9.46
CA ALA A 109 9.92 2.79 8.14
C ALA A 109 8.89 1.78 7.63
N GLU A 110 8.03 2.22 6.74
CA GLU A 110 7.05 1.40 6.04
C GLU A 110 7.33 1.45 4.54
N VAL A 111 7.30 0.29 3.88
CA VAL A 111 7.23 0.16 2.44
C VAL A 111 5.79 -0.17 2.10
N ASP A 112 5.16 0.59 1.21
CA ASP A 112 3.73 0.45 0.95
C ASP A 112 3.37 -0.97 0.57
N PHE A 113 4.13 -1.61 -0.34
CA PHE A 113 3.88 -3.00 -0.69
C PHE A 113 5.14 -3.84 -0.83
N VAL A 114 5.05 -5.07 -0.34
CA VAL A 114 5.92 -6.19 -0.67
C VAL A 114 5.06 -7.20 -1.42
N ALA A 115 5.25 -7.26 -2.73
CA ALA A 115 4.49 -8.14 -3.62
C ALA A 115 5.33 -9.37 -3.98
N ASN A 116 4.77 -10.56 -3.78
CA ASN A 116 5.45 -11.84 -4.04
C ASN A 116 4.65 -12.65 -5.07
N ARG A 117 5.36 -13.25 -6.02
CA ARG A 117 4.77 -14.16 -7.01
C ARG A 117 5.82 -15.21 -7.42
N THR A 118 5.57 -16.50 -7.13
CA THR A 118 6.51 -17.61 -7.39
C THR A 118 7.91 -17.28 -6.86
N ASP A 119 8.87 -16.95 -7.74
CA ASP A 119 10.26 -16.64 -7.42
C ASP A 119 10.59 -15.14 -7.54
N GLU A 120 9.56 -14.30 -7.71
CA GLU A 120 9.70 -12.85 -7.86
C GLU A 120 9.22 -12.12 -6.62
N ARG A 121 9.95 -11.08 -6.22
CA ARG A 121 9.55 -10.13 -5.20
C ARG A 121 9.76 -8.71 -5.68
N LEU A 122 8.78 -7.85 -5.37
CA LEU A 122 8.84 -6.42 -5.64
C LEU A 122 8.63 -5.65 -4.34
N TYR A 123 9.42 -4.64 -4.11
CA TYR A 123 9.21 -3.62 -3.08
C TYR A 123 8.68 -2.37 -3.77
N ILE A 124 7.52 -1.88 -3.36
CA ILE A 124 6.81 -0.82 -4.08
C ILE A 124 6.46 0.29 -3.10
N GLN A 125 6.81 1.51 -3.47
CA GLN A 125 6.37 2.74 -2.82
C GLN A 125 5.43 3.47 -3.78
N VAL A 126 4.34 4.03 -3.26
CA VAL A 126 3.32 4.72 -4.05
C VAL A 126 3.24 6.17 -3.62
N CYS A 127 3.53 7.08 -4.53
CA CYS A 127 3.52 8.52 -4.28
C CYS A 127 2.67 9.22 -5.33
N TYR A 128 1.76 10.12 -4.92
CA TYR A 128 0.96 10.88 -5.87
C TYR A 128 1.83 11.83 -6.70
N VAL A 129 2.60 12.67 -6.05
CA VAL A 129 3.51 13.64 -6.67
C VAL A 129 4.86 13.58 -5.97
N LEU A 130 5.95 13.47 -6.72
CA LEU A 130 7.30 13.56 -6.21
C LEU A 130 7.76 15.02 -6.22
N THR A 131 8.10 15.54 -5.06
CA THR A 131 8.68 16.87 -4.88
C THR A 131 10.07 16.76 -4.27
N PRO A 132 10.95 17.76 -4.40
CA PRO A 132 12.24 17.74 -3.72
C PRO A 132 12.15 17.46 -2.22
N GLU A 133 11.05 17.93 -1.57
CA GLU A 133 10.85 17.83 -0.13
C GLU A 133 10.42 16.43 0.32
N ASN A 134 9.75 15.64 -0.54
CA ASN A 134 9.29 14.30 -0.18
C ASN A 134 10.10 13.16 -0.82
N THR A 135 11.01 13.47 -1.75
CA THR A 135 11.78 12.46 -2.49
C THR A 135 12.52 11.54 -1.53
N GLU A 136 13.30 12.06 -0.59
CA GLU A 136 14.02 11.23 0.39
C GLU A 136 13.08 10.31 1.16
N ARG A 137 11.96 10.82 1.65
CA ARG A 137 10.96 10.04 2.39
C ARG A 137 10.40 8.88 1.58
N GLU A 138 10.20 9.06 0.28
CA GLU A 138 9.64 8.01 -0.59
C GLU A 138 10.70 6.98 -1.02
N PHE A 139 11.97 7.35 -1.10
CA PHE A 139 13.05 6.46 -1.51
C PHE A 139 13.76 5.76 -0.34
N ASP A 140 13.96 6.43 0.79
CA ASP A 140 14.67 5.89 1.96
C ASP A 140 14.19 4.50 2.41
N PRO A 141 12.87 4.20 2.46
CA PRO A 141 12.41 2.86 2.85
C PRO A 141 12.87 1.77 1.88
N LEU A 142 13.01 2.11 0.60
CA LEU A 142 13.48 1.17 -0.42
C LEU A 142 15.01 1.05 -0.43
N GLU A 143 15.74 2.16 -0.27
CA GLU A 143 17.20 2.19 -0.25
C GLU A 143 17.77 1.52 0.99
N GLY A 144 17.13 1.71 2.15
CA GLY A 144 17.51 1.05 3.40
C GLY A 144 17.31 -0.48 3.38
N ASN A 145 16.63 -1.02 2.38
CA ASN A 145 16.44 -2.44 2.19
C ASN A 145 17.64 -3.04 1.41
N SER A 146 18.39 -3.94 2.07
CA SER A 146 19.56 -4.61 1.49
C SER A 146 19.24 -5.82 0.61
N ASP A 147 17.96 -6.18 0.45
CA ASP A 147 17.56 -7.26 -0.45
C ASP A 147 17.83 -6.88 -1.91
N ASN A 148 18.24 -7.87 -2.71
CA ASN A 148 18.53 -7.69 -4.14
C ASN A 148 17.27 -7.75 -5.02
N ASP A 149 16.10 -7.84 -4.41
CA ASP A 149 14.83 -7.86 -5.13
C ASP A 149 14.51 -6.48 -5.72
N ASP A 150 13.65 -6.45 -6.71
CA ASP A 150 13.30 -5.23 -7.43
C ASP A 150 12.56 -4.21 -6.55
N LYS A 151 12.89 -2.94 -6.77
CA LYS A 151 12.34 -1.80 -6.03
C LYS A 151 11.74 -0.79 -6.98
N LEU A 152 10.50 -0.38 -6.73
CA LEU A 152 9.76 0.52 -7.59
C LEU A 152 9.17 1.68 -6.77
N VAL A 153 9.27 2.89 -7.32
CA VAL A 153 8.44 4.03 -6.90
C VAL A 153 7.43 4.30 -7.99
N LEU A 154 6.15 4.19 -7.66
CA LEU A 154 5.04 4.48 -8.55
C LEU A 154 4.52 5.88 -8.25
N THR A 155 4.46 6.72 -9.28
CA THR A 155 3.96 8.10 -9.16
C THR A 155 3.15 8.47 -10.39
N THR A 156 2.27 9.46 -10.24
CA THR A 156 1.54 10.06 -11.37
C THR A 156 2.37 11.06 -12.14
N ASP A 157 3.53 11.47 -11.60
CA ASP A 157 4.40 12.42 -12.26
C ASP A 157 5.17 11.81 -13.43
N THR A 158 5.52 12.68 -14.38
CA THR A 158 6.55 12.39 -15.37
C THR A 158 7.92 12.51 -14.68
N LEU A 159 8.52 11.38 -14.29
CA LEU A 159 9.81 11.37 -13.60
C LEU A 159 10.89 12.09 -14.41
N PRO A 160 11.66 13.01 -13.81
CA PRO A 160 12.86 13.57 -14.42
C PRO A 160 13.87 12.45 -14.78
N ARG A 161 14.68 12.66 -15.82
CA ARG A 161 15.70 11.68 -16.27
C ARG A 161 16.62 11.23 -15.12
N THR A 162 16.96 12.12 -14.21
CA THR A 162 17.86 11.87 -13.07
C THR A 162 17.32 10.80 -12.10
N ILE A 163 16.00 10.79 -11.87
CA ILE A 163 15.37 9.76 -11.01
C ILE A 163 15.27 8.42 -11.73
N ARG A 164 15.12 8.42 -13.08
CA ARG A 164 15.23 7.19 -13.89
C ARG A 164 16.60 6.54 -13.78
N ASP A 165 17.65 7.31 -13.60
CA ASP A 165 19.01 6.81 -13.46
C ASP A 165 19.26 6.19 -12.08
N ILE A 166 18.63 6.71 -11.02
CA ILE A 166 18.68 6.12 -9.67
C ILE A 166 17.94 4.78 -9.63
N LEU A 167 16.81 4.64 -10.32
CA LEU A 167 16.09 3.38 -10.45
C LEU A 167 16.82 2.32 -11.30
N ARG A 168 17.85 2.71 -12.07
CA ARG A 168 18.67 1.83 -12.93
C ARG A 168 19.92 1.27 -12.26
N THR A 169 20.30 1.74 -11.09
CA THR A 169 21.50 1.26 -10.40
C THR A 169 21.24 -0.03 -9.64
N HIS A 170 20.78 -1.08 -10.33
CA HIS A 170 20.89 -2.44 -9.84
C HIS A 170 22.23 -3.03 -10.35
N PRO A 171 23.06 -3.67 -9.47
CA PRO A 171 24.38 -4.19 -9.86
C PRO A 171 24.35 -5.34 -10.88
N THR A 172 23.20 -5.90 -11.20
CA THR A 172 23.04 -7.05 -12.10
C THR A 172 22.39 -6.70 -13.44
N GLY A 173 22.67 -5.49 -13.94
CA GLY A 173 22.55 -5.09 -15.35
C GLY A 173 21.59 -5.91 -16.21
N SER A 174 20.31 -5.67 -16.16
CA SER A 174 19.39 -5.72 -17.29
C SER A 174 17.95 -5.49 -16.80
N PHE A 175 17.56 -4.25 -16.60
CA PHE A 175 16.16 -3.86 -16.67
C PHE A 175 15.98 -2.99 -17.92
N SER A 176 15.60 -3.60 -19.01
CA SER A 176 14.96 -2.89 -20.11
C SER A 176 13.54 -2.56 -19.65
N PHE A 177 13.37 -1.38 -19.11
CA PHE A 177 12.04 -0.80 -18.93
C PHE A 177 11.51 -0.52 -20.33
N GLU A 178 10.74 -1.46 -20.89
CA GLU A 178 9.92 -1.14 -22.04
C GLU A 178 8.94 -0.03 -21.63
N PRO A 179 8.82 1.06 -22.41
CA PRO A 179 7.90 2.17 -22.09
C PRO A 179 6.42 1.77 -22.01
N SER A 180 6.08 0.52 -22.27
CA SER A 180 4.74 -0.06 -22.24
C SER A 180 4.20 -0.34 -20.82
N VAL A 181 5.00 -0.15 -19.76
CA VAL A 181 4.55 -0.32 -18.36
C VAL A 181 4.18 1.00 -17.71
N TYR A 182 3.99 2.06 -18.48
CA TYR A 182 3.28 3.23 -17.98
C TYR A 182 1.81 2.83 -17.76
N TRP A 183 1.40 2.79 -16.50
CA TRP A 183 0.00 2.71 -16.13
C TRP A 183 -0.69 3.97 -16.64
N ARG A 184 -1.17 3.94 -17.88
CA ARG A 184 -2.18 4.89 -18.32
C ARG A 184 -3.49 4.48 -17.66
N LEU A 185 -3.90 5.27 -16.67
CA LEU A 185 -5.29 5.36 -16.29
C LEU A 185 -6.01 5.97 -17.52
N HIS A 186 -6.71 5.15 -18.27
CA HIS A 186 -7.68 5.62 -19.27
C HIS A 186 -9.02 5.84 -18.57
#